data_11688b15318991198dae0e4f8c6bc30b
#
_entry.id   11688b15318991198dae0e4f8c6bc30b
#
_cell.length_a   1.000
_cell.length_b   1.000
_cell.length_c   1.000
_cell.angle_alpha   90.00
_cell.angle_beta   90.00
_cell.angle_gamma   90.00
#
_symmetry.space_group_name_H-M   'P 1'
#
loop_
_entity.id
_entity.type
_entity.pdbx_description
1 polymer ?
#
loop_
_entity_poly.entity_id
_entity_poly.type
_entity_poly.pdbx_seq_one_letter_code
_entity_poly.pdbx_strand_id
1 'polypeptide(L)'
;ADLYVRHERAVLQQRLGQAVAVLCALGCAGGVAAIGYTGHFLDLWGVGREQFLGTVAAAAFALAMPVAALHSLFGWVLTATGHSRQYMVSAGGFALTAVAGCFGLGYLWGPAGVALGMTAAYAVSLLGNLAFLHYWGIFSLSRGLEPALRALLLALPLAWLSWRSGQVHTPWGWMGLLAEMTAWFAAYLLLWLLAAPPQERQIGWEFLHRFWPARKRPAAPPSVSNDSAAGCDAQTRSPRHQPP
;
A
#
# COMPACT_ATOMS: atom_id res chain seq x y z
N ALA A 1 0.76 3.70 16.78
CA ALA A 1 1.00 4.56 17.94
C ALA A 1 1.34 3.73 19.18
N ASP A 2 0.53 2.72 19.51
CA ASP A 2 0.70 1.92 20.75
C ASP A 2 2.06 1.21 20.83
N LEU A 3 2.51 0.56 19.75
CA LEU A 3 3.84 -0.09 19.68
C LEU A 3 5.01 0.90 19.81
N TYR A 4 4.83 2.12 19.33
CA TYR A 4 5.84 3.17 19.46
C TYR A 4 5.97 3.65 20.91
N VAL A 5 4.83 3.86 21.58
CA VAL A 5 4.77 4.26 23.00
C VAL A 5 5.34 3.17 23.91
N ARG A 6 5.11 1.90 23.60
CA ARG A 6 5.67 0.76 24.35
C ARG A 6 7.15 0.48 24.06
N HIS A 7 7.80 1.28 23.23
CA HIS A 7 9.19 1.08 22.79
C HIS A 7 9.46 -0.25 22.06
N GLU A 8 8.43 -0.90 21.51
CA GLU A 8 8.54 -2.14 20.74
C GLU A 8 8.96 -1.87 19.28
N ARG A 9 10.10 -1.20 19.10
CA ARG A 9 10.57 -0.73 17.78
C ARG A 9 10.76 -1.86 16.76
N ALA A 10 11.26 -3.02 17.19
CA ALA A 10 11.49 -4.15 16.30
C ALA A 10 10.18 -4.67 15.69
N VAL A 11 9.14 -4.79 16.52
CA VAL A 11 7.80 -5.21 16.09
C VAL A 11 7.18 -4.15 15.16
N LEU A 12 7.34 -2.86 15.48
CA LEU A 12 6.87 -1.76 14.64
C LEU A 12 7.54 -1.80 13.26
N GLN A 13 8.87 -1.94 13.20
CA GLN A 13 9.62 -2.03 11.93
C GLN A 13 9.19 -3.25 11.11
N GLN A 14 8.98 -4.40 11.74
CA GLN A 14 8.50 -5.59 11.06
C GLN A 14 7.11 -5.37 10.46
N ARG A 15 6.16 -4.85 11.26
CA ARG A 15 4.79 -4.55 10.78
C ARG A 15 4.78 -3.51 9.67
N LEU A 16 5.64 -2.51 9.77
CA LEU A 16 5.76 -1.48 8.74
C LEU A 16 6.34 -2.06 7.45
N GLY A 17 7.38 -2.91 7.52
CA GLY A 17 7.90 -3.63 6.35
C GLY A 17 6.84 -4.49 5.66
N GLN A 18 5.99 -5.18 6.43
CA GLN A 18 4.86 -5.95 5.93
C GLN A 18 3.83 -5.06 5.22
N ALA A 19 3.50 -3.91 5.81
CA ALA A 19 2.58 -2.95 5.19
C ALA A 19 3.14 -2.38 3.88
N VAL A 20 4.45 -2.08 3.84
CA VAL A 20 5.15 -1.66 2.62
C VAL A 20 5.04 -2.72 1.53
N ALA A 21 5.30 -4.00 1.86
CA ALA A 21 5.20 -5.10 0.90
C ALA A 21 3.81 -5.19 0.26
N VAL A 22 2.77 -5.19 1.08
CA VAL A 22 1.37 -5.29 0.61
C VAL A 22 0.96 -4.08 -0.20
N LEU A 23 1.25 -2.86 0.27
CA LEU A 23 0.87 -1.64 -0.44
C LEU A 23 1.64 -1.46 -1.75
N CYS A 24 2.92 -1.81 -1.79
CA CYS A 24 3.68 -1.86 -3.04
C CYS A 24 3.09 -2.87 -4.02
N ALA A 25 2.73 -4.08 -3.55
CA ALA A 25 2.12 -5.09 -4.39
C ALA A 25 0.78 -4.61 -4.97
N LEU A 26 -0.10 -4.04 -4.14
CA LEU A 26 -1.37 -3.49 -4.59
C LEU A 26 -1.20 -2.31 -5.56
N GLY A 27 -0.27 -1.39 -5.26
CA GLY A 27 0.04 -0.27 -6.13
C GLY A 27 0.61 -0.72 -7.48
N CYS A 28 1.52 -1.68 -7.47
CA CYS A 28 2.07 -2.29 -8.69
C CYS A 28 1.01 -3.05 -9.49
N ALA A 29 0.11 -3.80 -8.82
CA ALA A 29 -1.00 -4.48 -9.47
C ALA A 29 -1.90 -3.49 -10.21
N GLY A 30 -2.26 -2.38 -9.56
CA GLY A 30 -3.01 -1.29 -10.16
C GLY A 30 -2.26 -0.65 -11.34
N GLY A 31 -0.96 -0.41 -11.19
CA GLY A 31 -0.09 0.12 -12.24
C GLY A 31 0.00 -0.78 -13.46
N VAL A 32 0.18 -2.10 -13.26
CA VAL A 32 0.20 -3.10 -14.34
C VAL A 32 -1.13 -3.15 -15.07
N ALA A 33 -2.25 -3.11 -14.34
CA ALA A 33 -3.59 -3.07 -14.94
C ALA A 33 -3.83 -1.77 -15.72
N ALA A 34 -3.37 -0.63 -15.20
CA ALA A 34 -3.60 0.68 -15.82
C ALA A 34 -2.77 0.90 -17.09
N ILE A 35 -1.51 0.48 -17.11
CA ILE A 35 -0.56 0.86 -18.19
C ILE A 35 -1.01 0.40 -19.58
N GLY A 36 -1.67 -0.77 -19.68
CA GLY A 36 -2.17 -1.30 -20.94
C GLY A 36 -3.48 -0.66 -21.41
N TYR A 37 -4.29 -0.22 -20.47
CA TYR A 37 -5.71 0.07 -20.73
C TYR A 37 -6.13 1.51 -20.47
N THR A 38 -5.22 2.38 -20.02
CA THR A 38 -5.53 3.81 -19.80
C THR A 38 -6.08 4.49 -21.04
N GLY A 39 -5.53 4.19 -22.23
CA GLY A 39 -6.03 4.73 -23.50
C GLY A 39 -7.48 4.32 -23.78
N HIS A 40 -7.81 3.04 -23.60
CA HIS A 40 -9.16 2.51 -23.80
C HIS A 40 -10.17 3.07 -22.78
N PHE A 41 -9.71 3.26 -21.52
CA PHE A 41 -10.51 3.93 -20.50
C PHE A 41 -10.88 5.35 -20.92
N LEU A 42 -9.92 6.11 -21.43
CA LEU A 42 -10.16 7.48 -21.88
C LEU A 42 -11.06 7.56 -23.12
N ASP A 43 -10.88 6.63 -24.07
CA ASP A 43 -11.76 6.53 -25.23
C ASP A 43 -13.22 6.28 -24.82
N LEU A 44 -13.44 5.36 -23.88
CA LEU A 44 -14.77 5.08 -23.35
C LEU A 44 -15.36 6.23 -22.53
N TRP A 45 -14.50 7.08 -21.97
CA TRP A 45 -14.92 8.28 -21.25
C TRP A 45 -15.19 9.48 -22.18
N GLY A 46 -14.98 9.32 -23.49
CA GLY A 46 -15.19 10.37 -24.47
C GLY A 46 -14.02 11.36 -24.58
N VAL A 47 -12.88 11.05 -23.98
CA VAL A 47 -11.63 11.80 -24.13
C VAL A 47 -10.83 11.10 -25.23
N GLY A 48 -10.72 11.70 -26.41
CA GLY A 48 -9.95 11.09 -27.51
C GLY A 48 -8.51 10.81 -27.12
N ARG A 49 -7.96 9.67 -27.57
CA ARG A 49 -6.56 9.26 -27.34
C ARG A 49 -5.55 10.33 -27.74
N GLU A 50 -5.88 11.10 -28.76
CA GLU A 50 -5.02 12.17 -29.28
C GLU A 50 -4.81 13.31 -28.28
N GLN A 51 -5.76 13.51 -27.36
CA GLN A 51 -5.68 14.55 -26.33
C GLN A 51 -4.86 14.09 -25.12
N PHE A 52 -4.71 12.77 -24.94
CA PHE A 52 -3.96 12.19 -23.84
C PHE A 52 -2.66 11.59 -24.39
N LEU A 53 -1.59 12.29 -24.22
CA LEU A 53 -0.25 12.00 -24.76
C LEU A 53 0.27 10.62 -24.39
N GLY A 54 -0.34 9.58 -24.92
CA GLY A 54 0.25 8.27 -25.15
C GLY A 54 0.76 7.53 -23.91
N THR A 55 1.67 6.63 -24.18
CA THR A 55 2.31 5.69 -23.26
C THR A 55 3.04 6.35 -22.08
N VAL A 56 3.56 7.57 -22.23
CA VAL A 56 4.31 8.27 -21.18
C VAL A 56 3.42 8.65 -20.01
N ALA A 57 2.22 9.20 -20.27
CA ALA A 57 1.29 9.55 -19.20
C ALA A 57 0.75 8.30 -18.50
N ALA A 58 0.43 7.23 -19.25
CA ALA A 58 0.00 5.95 -18.68
C ALA A 58 1.11 5.34 -17.79
N ALA A 59 2.36 5.36 -18.25
CA ALA A 59 3.50 4.89 -17.48
C ALA A 59 3.74 5.73 -16.22
N ALA A 60 3.60 7.06 -16.31
CA ALA A 60 3.71 7.95 -15.16
C ALA A 60 2.62 7.66 -14.11
N PHE A 61 1.37 7.45 -14.51
CA PHE A 61 0.30 7.06 -13.60
C PHE A 61 0.52 5.68 -12.99
N ALA A 62 0.95 4.70 -13.80
CA ALA A 62 1.27 3.37 -13.30
C ALA A 62 2.35 3.40 -12.21
N LEU A 63 3.39 4.21 -12.43
CA LEU A 63 4.47 4.40 -11.45
C LEU A 63 4.01 5.23 -10.24
N ALA A 64 3.12 6.19 -10.43
CA ALA A 64 2.58 7.01 -9.34
C ALA A 64 1.80 6.18 -8.30
N MET A 65 1.12 5.10 -8.70
CA MET A 65 0.28 4.31 -7.79
C MET A 65 1.05 3.73 -6.59
N PRO A 66 2.15 2.94 -6.75
CA PRO A 66 2.90 2.43 -5.62
C PRO A 66 3.60 3.55 -4.82
N VAL A 67 4.06 4.60 -5.49
CA VAL A 67 4.73 5.74 -4.83
C VAL A 67 3.76 6.53 -3.96
N ALA A 68 2.55 6.81 -4.46
CA ALA A 68 1.49 7.50 -3.72
C ALA A 68 1.00 6.67 -2.53
N ALA A 69 0.85 5.34 -2.70
CA ALA A 69 0.46 4.44 -1.62
C ALA A 69 1.49 4.46 -0.47
N LEU A 70 2.78 4.39 -0.80
CA LEU A 70 3.86 4.47 0.19
C LEU A 70 3.96 5.86 0.83
N HIS A 71 3.83 6.93 0.04
CA HIS A 71 3.77 8.29 0.56
C HIS A 71 2.68 8.43 1.64
N SER A 72 1.48 7.95 1.34
CA SER A 72 0.36 7.98 2.28
C SER A 72 0.62 7.16 3.53
N LEU A 73 1.13 5.92 3.40
CA LEU A 73 1.48 5.07 4.53
C LEU A 73 2.47 5.77 5.48
N PHE A 74 3.56 6.28 4.94
CA PHE A 74 4.60 6.91 5.76
C PHE A 74 4.15 8.23 6.37
N GLY A 75 3.28 8.99 5.69
CA GLY A 75 2.63 10.16 6.25
C GLY A 75 1.75 9.81 7.46
N TRP A 76 0.95 8.76 7.36
CA TRP A 76 0.16 8.23 8.49
C TRP A 76 1.03 7.78 9.65
N VAL A 77 2.16 7.10 9.37
CA VAL A 77 3.10 6.64 10.41
C VAL A 77 3.72 7.84 11.13
N LEU A 78 4.19 8.87 10.42
CA LEU A 78 4.73 10.08 11.02
C LEU A 78 3.71 10.77 11.92
N THR A 79 2.47 10.91 11.45
CA THR A 79 1.39 11.51 12.25
C THR A 79 1.06 10.68 13.48
N ALA A 80 0.93 9.35 13.32
CA ALA A 80 0.60 8.44 14.41
C ALA A 80 1.70 8.31 15.47
N THR A 81 2.95 8.59 15.12
CA THR A 81 4.10 8.59 16.05
C THR A 81 4.39 9.95 16.67
N GLY A 82 3.53 10.95 16.45
CA GLY A 82 3.64 12.29 17.02
C GLY A 82 4.55 13.24 16.24
N HIS A 83 5.01 12.84 15.05
CA HIS A 83 5.90 13.64 14.19
C HIS A 83 5.12 14.43 13.10
N SER A 84 3.96 14.99 13.46
CA SER A 84 3.08 15.70 12.52
C SER A 84 3.76 16.92 11.88
N ARG A 85 4.66 17.61 12.59
CA ARG A 85 5.42 18.75 12.04
C ARG A 85 6.30 18.31 10.86
N GLN A 86 6.98 17.17 10.96
CA GLN A 86 7.82 16.61 9.88
C GLN A 86 6.97 16.22 8.67
N TYR A 87 5.80 15.61 8.93
CA TYR A 87 4.83 15.34 7.87
C TYR A 87 4.37 16.62 7.17
N MET A 88 4.08 17.70 7.89
CA MET A 88 3.71 19.00 7.30
C MET A 88 4.82 19.58 6.42
N VAL A 89 6.10 19.45 6.82
CA VAL A 89 7.25 19.86 5.98
C VAL A 89 7.31 19.05 4.69
N SER A 90 7.13 17.72 4.78
CA SER A 90 7.09 16.83 3.61
C SER A 90 5.89 17.12 2.70
N ALA A 91 4.71 17.39 3.27
CA ALA A 91 3.51 17.79 2.53
C ALA A 91 3.68 19.17 1.85
N GLY A 92 4.37 20.10 2.49
CA GLY A 92 4.76 21.38 1.88
C GLY A 92 5.70 21.17 0.69
N GLY A 93 6.68 20.29 0.81
CA GLY A 93 7.56 19.87 -0.29
C GLY A 93 6.79 19.24 -1.44
N PHE A 94 5.83 18.35 -1.13
CA PHE A 94 4.90 17.82 -2.12
C PHE A 94 4.16 18.92 -2.88
N ALA A 95 3.53 19.85 -2.16
CA ALA A 95 2.73 20.91 -2.76
C ALA A 95 3.58 21.81 -3.68
N LEU A 96 4.76 22.22 -3.22
CA LEU A 96 5.68 23.01 -4.04
C LEU A 96 6.14 22.27 -5.29
N THR A 97 6.52 21.00 -5.15
CA THR A 97 6.97 20.19 -6.29
C THR A 97 5.82 19.89 -7.25
N ALA A 98 4.60 19.65 -6.75
CA ALA A 98 3.41 19.44 -7.57
C ALA A 98 3.09 20.70 -8.39
N VAL A 99 3.06 21.86 -7.76
CA VAL A 99 2.81 23.12 -8.46
C VAL A 99 3.89 23.38 -9.51
N ALA A 100 5.16 23.40 -9.11
CA ALA A 100 6.28 23.68 -10.03
C ALA A 100 6.39 22.62 -11.13
N GLY A 101 6.23 21.33 -10.80
CA GLY A 101 6.29 20.23 -11.75
C GLY A 101 5.11 20.23 -12.73
N CYS A 102 3.88 20.39 -12.24
CA CYS A 102 2.72 20.42 -13.11
C CYS A 102 2.72 21.63 -14.05
N PHE A 103 3.08 22.81 -13.59
CA PHE A 103 3.19 23.98 -14.45
C PHE A 103 4.40 23.91 -15.38
N GLY A 104 5.60 23.60 -14.87
CA GLY A 104 6.81 23.59 -15.66
C GLY A 104 6.82 22.46 -16.70
N LEU A 105 6.59 21.21 -16.27
CA LEU A 105 6.55 20.07 -17.19
C LEU A 105 5.27 20.07 -18.02
N GLY A 106 4.15 20.55 -17.48
CA GLY A 106 2.90 20.70 -18.20
C GLY A 106 3.02 21.70 -19.35
N TYR A 107 3.76 22.79 -19.18
CA TYR A 107 4.04 23.74 -20.25
C TYR A 107 4.91 23.13 -21.37
N LEU A 108 5.91 22.30 -20.99
CA LEU A 108 6.84 21.68 -21.95
C LEU A 108 6.23 20.47 -22.67
N TRP A 109 5.49 19.62 -21.95
CA TRP A 109 5.04 18.32 -22.43
C TRP A 109 3.54 18.10 -22.32
N GLY A 110 2.77 19.16 -22.07
CA GLY A 110 1.32 19.08 -21.95
C GLY A 110 0.85 18.15 -20.82
N PRO A 111 -0.25 17.40 -21.00
CA PRO A 111 -0.81 16.52 -19.97
C PRO A 111 0.15 15.43 -19.46
N ALA A 112 1.06 14.92 -20.30
CA ALA A 112 2.09 13.99 -19.87
C ALA A 112 3.06 14.63 -18.87
N GLY A 113 3.41 15.91 -19.09
CA GLY A 113 4.22 16.69 -18.18
C GLY A 113 3.54 16.90 -16.83
N VAL A 114 2.23 17.14 -16.81
CA VAL A 114 1.44 17.22 -15.57
C VAL A 114 1.48 15.89 -14.79
N ALA A 115 1.29 14.76 -15.49
CA ALA A 115 1.35 13.43 -14.87
C ALA A 115 2.74 13.14 -14.27
N LEU A 116 3.80 13.48 -14.99
CA LEU A 116 5.19 13.35 -14.51
C LEU A 116 5.46 14.30 -13.33
N GLY A 117 4.95 15.53 -13.37
CA GLY A 117 5.08 16.49 -12.28
C GLY A 117 4.45 15.99 -10.99
N MET A 118 3.25 15.41 -11.07
CA MET A 118 2.58 14.79 -9.93
C MET A 118 3.35 13.57 -9.41
N THR A 119 3.83 12.71 -10.30
CA THR A 119 4.63 11.54 -9.90
C THR A 119 5.93 11.96 -9.20
N ALA A 120 6.60 12.99 -9.69
CA ALA A 120 7.78 13.57 -9.06
C ALA A 120 7.46 14.16 -7.69
N ALA A 121 6.32 14.84 -7.52
CA ALA A 121 5.88 15.37 -6.23
C ALA A 121 5.66 14.26 -5.19
N TYR A 122 5.01 13.16 -5.56
CA TYR A 122 4.88 11.98 -4.69
C TYR A 122 6.24 11.39 -4.32
N ALA A 123 7.16 11.30 -5.29
CA ALA A 123 8.50 10.77 -5.05
C ALA A 123 9.31 11.66 -4.08
N VAL A 124 9.29 12.98 -4.27
CA VAL A 124 9.96 13.93 -3.37
C VAL A 124 9.41 13.84 -1.95
N SER A 125 8.10 13.83 -1.80
CA SER A 125 7.48 13.72 -0.49
C SER A 125 7.70 12.34 0.16
N LEU A 126 7.69 11.26 -0.64
CA LEU A 126 8.05 9.93 -0.16
C LEU A 126 9.48 9.89 0.38
N LEU A 127 10.44 10.47 -0.36
CA LEU A 127 11.83 10.57 0.09
C LEU A 127 11.96 11.39 1.37
N GLY A 128 11.23 12.49 1.49
CA GLY A 128 11.16 13.30 2.71
C GLY A 128 10.63 12.50 3.90
N ASN A 129 9.51 11.81 3.74
CA ASN A 129 8.93 10.95 4.77
C ASN A 129 9.89 9.83 5.19
N LEU A 130 10.54 9.17 4.21
CA LEU A 130 11.53 8.11 4.47
C LEU A 130 12.74 8.64 5.24
N ALA A 131 13.27 9.82 4.86
CA ALA A 131 14.39 10.46 5.54
C ALA A 131 14.06 10.74 7.01
N PHE A 132 12.87 11.28 7.29
CA PHE A 132 12.42 11.53 8.67
C PHE A 132 12.23 10.24 9.45
N LEU A 133 11.57 9.22 8.89
CA LEU A 133 11.37 7.94 9.56
C LEU A 133 12.68 7.21 9.84
N HIS A 134 13.65 7.32 8.93
CA HIS A 134 14.99 6.77 9.11
C HIS A 134 15.76 7.52 10.22
N TYR A 135 15.75 8.85 10.19
CA TYR A 135 16.40 9.70 11.19
C TYR A 135 15.90 9.39 12.61
N TRP A 136 14.60 9.17 12.79
CA TRP A 136 14.01 8.83 14.07
C TRP A 136 14.10 7.33 14.43
N GLY A 137 14.76 6.52 13.59
CA GLY A 137 14.93 5.09 13.81
C GLY A 137 13.63 4.27 13.82
N ILE A 138 12.56 4.85 13.23
CA ILE A 138 11.24 4.20 13.11
C ILE A 138 11.25 3.18 11.97
N PHE A 139 11.98 3.48 10.89
CA PHE A 139 12.05 2.66 9.69
C PHE A 139 13.49 2.36 9.29
N SER A 140 13.79 1.10 9.02
CA SER A 140 15.07 0.66 8.47
C SER A 140 14.99 0.58 6.96
N LEU A 141 15.74 1.45 6.26
CA LEU A 141 15.75 1.49 4.79
C LEU A 141 16.15 0.15 4.17
N SER A 142 17.16 -0.52 4.72
CA SER A 142 17.67 -1.79 4.17
C SER A 142 16.62 -2.91 4.19
N ARG A 143 15.83 -2.99 5.26
CA ARG A 143 14.80 -4.03 5.41
C ARG A 143 13.47 -3.66 4.76
N GLY A 144 13.16 -2.38 4.69
CA GLY A 144 11.86 -1.92 4.19
C GLY A 144 11.83 -1.70 2.68
N LEU A 145 12.96 -1.41 2.03
CA LEU A 145 13.03 -1.21 0.59
C LEU A 145 13.09 -2.52 -0.21
N GLU A 146 13.59 -3.60 0.37
CA GLU A 146 13.68 -4.91 -0.29
C GLU A 146 12.32 -5.41 -0.81
N PRO A 147 11.23 -5.43 0.00
CA PRO A 147 9.93 -5.85 -0.48
C PRO A 147 9.37 -4.92 -1.58
N ALA A 148 9.61 -3.60 -1.47
CA ALA A 148 9.19 -2.65 -2.49
C ALA A 148 9.91 -2.88 -3.81
N LEU A 149 11.23 -3.07 -3.78
CA LEU A 149 12.05 -3.36 -4.95
C LEU A 149 11.63 -4.67 -5.62
N ARG A 150 11.39 -5.71 -4.83
CA ARG A 150 10.90 -7.01 -5.33
C ARG A 150 9.55 -6.84 -6.05
N ALA A 151 8.61 -6.11 -5.44
CA ALA A 151 7.31 -5.84 -6.06
C ALA A 151 7.46 -5.10 -7.40
N LEU A 152 8.34 -4.09 -7.47
CA LEU A 152 8.61 -3.35 -8.69
C LEU A 152 9.27 -4.22 -9.77
N LEU A 153 10.26 -5.04 -9.41
CA LEU A 153 10.94 -5.94 -10.36
C LEU A 153 9.97 -6.96 -10.97
N LEU A 154 9.03 -7.48 -10.18
CA LEU A 154 7.98 -8.37 -10.68
C LEU A 154 6.94 -7.63 -11.56
N ALA A 155 6.72 -6.35 -11.31
CA ALA A 155 5.78 -5.55 -12.08
C ALA A 155 6.29 -5.24 -13.50
N LEU A 156 7.59 -5.09 -13.72
CA LEU A 156 8.16 -4.69 -15.01
C LEU A 156 7.77 -5.61 -16.18
N PRO A 157 7.98 -6.94 -16.13
CA PRO A 157 7.61 -7.81 -17.24
C PRO A 157 6.10 -7.87 -17.47
N LEU A 158 5.30 -7.84 -16.39
CA LEU A 158 3.84 -7.84 -16.52
C LEU A 158 3.29 -6.51 -17.03
N ALA A 159 3.89 -5.39 -16.64
CA ALA A 159 3.55 -4.07 -17.18
C ALA A 159 3.83 -4.01 -18.68
N TRP A 160 4.95 -4.56 -19.13
CA TRP A 160 5.26 -4.65 -20.56
C TRP A 160 4.27 -5.54 -21.31
N LEU A 161 3.92 -6.71 -20.75
CA LEU A 161 2.92 -7.61 -21.35
C LEU A 161 1.53 -6.97 -21.38
N SER A 162 1.10 -6.33 -20.30
CA SER A 162 -0.17 -5.59 -20.23
C SER A 162 -0.22 -4.48 -21.28
N TRP A 163 0.85 -3.70 -21.38
CA TRP A 163 0.95 -2.67 -22.42
C TRP A 163 0.84 -3.24 -23.83
N ARG A 164 1.56 -4.33 -24.13
CA ARG A 164 1.47 -5.02 -25.43
C ARG A 164 0.07 -5.57 -25.69
N SER A 165 -0.57 -6.16 -24.68
CA SER A 165 -1.95 -6.63 -24.78
C SER A 165 -2.91 -5.49 -25.14
N GLY A 166 -2.82 -4.37 -24.47
CA GLY A 166 -3.65 -3.19 -24.75
C GLY A 166 -3.41 -2.56 -26.14
N GLN A 167 -2.28 -2.83 -26.80
CA GLN A 167 -2.04 -2.42 -28.17
C GLN A 167 -2.71 -3.32 -29.21
N VAL A 168 -2.93 -4.59 -28.89
CA VAL A 168 -3.45 -5.61 -29.81
C VAL A 168 -4.94 -5.83 -29.58
N HIS A 169 -5.39 -5.75 -28.34
CA HIS A 169 -6.76 -6.04 -27.93
C HIS A 169 -7.54 -4.75 -27.63
N THR A 170 -8.70 -4.60 -28.23
CA THR A 170 -9.68 -3.55 -27.91
C THR A 170 -10.80 -4.14 -27.07
N PRO A 171 -10.89 -3.80 -25.76
CA PRO A 171 -11.94 -4.35 -24.90
C PRO A 171 -13.34 -3.90 -25.35
N TRP A 172 -14.31 -4.80 -25.21
CA TRP A 172 -15.69 -4.53 -25.57
C TRP A 172 -16.38 -3.67 -24.50
N GLY A 173 -16.34 -2.37 -24.68
CA GLY A 173 -16.97 -1.41 -23.77
C GLY A 173 -16.43 -1.51 -22.32
N TRP A 174 -17.17 -0.95 -21.38
CA TRP A 174 -16.76 -0.88 -19.97
C TRP A 174 -16.59 -2.23 -19.30
N MET A 175 -17.46 -3.20 -19.60
CA MET A 175 -17.38 -4.54 -18.97
C MET A 175 -16.14 -5.31 -19.43
N GLY A 176 -15.81 -5.24 -20.71
CA GLY A 176 -14.59 -5.86 -21.23
C GLY A 176 -13.34 -5.20 -20.64
N LEU A 177 -13.31 -3.88 -20.57
CA LEU A 177 -12.21 -3.12 -19.94
C LEU A 177 -11.99 -3.54 -18.47
N LEU A 178 -13.06 -3.54 -17.68
CA LEU A 178 -12.97 -3.93 -16.27
C LEU A 178 -12.53 -5.38 -16.09
N ALA A 179 -13.01 -6.30 -16.94
CA ALA A 179 -12.62 -7.72 -16.90
C ALA A 179 -11.12 -7.88 -17.18
N GLU A 180 -10.60 -7.23 -18.22
CA GLU A 180 -9.18 -7.31 -18.59
C GLU A 180 -8.28 -6.62 -17.53
N MET A 181 -8.63 -5.44 -17.04
CA MET A 181 -7.89 -4.80 -15.95
C MET A 181 -7.88 -5.67 -14.68
N THR A 182 -9.01 -6.30 -14.35
CA THR A 182 -9.11 -7.21 -13.20
C THR A 182 -8.25 -8.44 -13.40
N ALA A 183 -8.21 -8.98 -14.63
CA ALA A 183 -7.37 -10.14 -14.94
C ALA A 183 -5.87 -9.82 -14.76
N TRP A 184 -5.39 -8.68 -15.26
CA TRP A 184 -4.00 -8.24 -15.08
C TRP A 184 -3.66 -7.96 -13.62
N PHE A 185 -4.57 -7.31 -12.90
CA PHE A 185 -4.44 -7.06 -11.46
C PHE A 185 -4.31 -8.38 -10.68
N ALA A 186 -5.20 -9.34 -10.96
CA ALA A 186 -5.18 -10.66 -10.33
C ALA A 186 -3.95 -11.48 -10.71
N ALA A 187 -3.52 -11.45 -11.98
CA ALA A 187 -2.32 -12.13 -12.45
C ALA A 187 -1.06 -11.64 -11.73
N TYR A 188 -0.94 -10.32 -11.56
CA TYR A 188 0.18 -9.74 -10.81
C TYR A 188 0.14 -10.17 -9.33
N LEU A 189 -1.01 -10.06 -8.67
CA LEU A 189 -1.13 -10.45 -7.26
C LEU A 189 -0.81 -11.94 -7.06
N LEU A 190 -1.27 -12.79 -7.98
CA LEU A 190 -0.95 -14.21 -7.93
C LEU A 190 0.56 -14.46 -8.07
N LEU A 191 1.20 -13.81 -9.03
CA LEU A 191 2.65 -13.92 -9.22
C LEU A 191 3.41 -13.41 -7.99
N TRP A 192 2.98 -12.27 -7.44
CA TRP A 192 3.58 -11.72 -6.22
C TRP A 192 3.42 -12.67 -5.03
N LEU A 193 2.22 -13.26 -4.82
CA LEU A 193 1.99 -14.25 -3.77
C LEU A 193 2.86 -15.51 -3.93
N LEU A 194 3.11 -15.95 -5.17
CA LEU A 194 3.99 -17.09 -5.44
C LEU A 194 5.47 -16.76 -5.17
N ALA A 195 5.90 -15.55 -5.49
CA ALA A 195 7.28 -15.08 -5.30
C ALA A 195 7.56 -14.54 -3.90
N ALA A 196 6.54 -14.20 -3.11
CA ALA A 196 6.68 -13.63 -1.78
C ALA A 196 7.24 -14.66 -0.78
N PRO A 197 8.10 -14.22 0.16
CA PRO A 197 8.56 -15.09 1.25
C PRO A 197 7.37 -15.54 2.12
N PRO A 198 7.52 -16.67 2.84
CA PRO A 198 6.41 -17.26 3.60
C PRO A 198 5.72 -16.30 4.57
N GLN A 199 6.48 -15.40 5.18
CA GLN A 199 5.96 -14.39 6.12
C GLN A 199 5.03 -13.37 5.45
N GLU A 200 5.40 -12.87 4.26
CA GLU A 200 4.58 -11.93 3.49
C GLU A 200 3.36 -12.64 2.89
N ARG A 201 3.53 -13.90 2.47
CA ARG A 201 2.46 -14.75 1.95
C ARG A 201 1.35 -14.98 2.97
N GLN A 202 1.69 -15.24 4.23
CA GLN A 202 0.70 -15.41 5.31
C GLN A 202 -0.17 -14.16 5.48
N ILE A 203 0.44 -12.97 5.41
CA ILE A 203 -0.31 -11.72 5.55
C ILE A 203 -1.25 -11.51 4.35
N GLY A 204 -0.78 -11.80 3.14
CA GLY A 204 -1.63 -11.77 1.95
C GLY A 204 -2.83 -12.69 2.08
N TRP A 205 -2.63 -13.91 2.61
CA TRP A 205 -3.72 -14.86 2.88
C TRP A 205 -4.66 -14.37 3.98
N GLU A 206 -4.16 -13.83 5.09
CA GLU A 206 -4.99 -13.26 6.16
C GLU A 206 -5.83 -12.09 5.66
N PHE A 207 -5.26 -11.25 4.80
CA PHE A 207 -5.98 -10.14 4.17
C PHE A 207 -7.09 -10.66 3.28
N LEU A 208 -6.83 -11.60 2.38
CA LEU A 208 -7.82 -12.22 1.52
C LEU A 208 -8.93 -12.91 2.31
N HIS A 209 -8.59 -13.62 3.38
CA HIS A 209 -9.58 -14.28 4.24
C HIS A 209 -10.48 -13.33 5.02
N ARG A 210 -10.04 -12.11 5.30
CA ARG A 210 -10.89 -11.07 5.93
C ARG A 210 -11.96 -10.54 4.99
N PHE A 211 -11.68 -10.49 3.69
CA PHE A 211 -12.66 -10.07 2.66
C PHE A 211 -13.55 -11.20 2.16
N TRP A 212 -13.10 -12.45 2.30
CA TRP A 212 -13.93 -13.59 1.99
C TRP A 212 -14.79 -13.89 3.22
N PRO A 213 -16.14 -13.76 3.14
CA PRO A 213 -16.99 -14.05 4.28
C PRO A 213 -16.77 -15.52 4.64
N ALA A 214 -16.04 -15.74 5.72
CA ALA A 214 -15.86 -17.08 6.28
C ALA A 214 -17.26 -17.67 6.46
N ARG A 215 -17.57 -18.76 5.74
CA ARG A 215 -18.71 -19.60 6.05
C ARG A 215 -18.76 -19.69 7.56
N LYS A 216 -19.90 -19.21 8.14
CA LYS A 216 -20.15 -19.22 9.58
C LYS A 216 -19.64 -20.55 10.14
N ARG A 217 -18.57 -20.48 10.94
CA ARG A 217 -18.18 -21.66 11.72
C ARG A 217 -19.43 -22.06 12.50
N PRO A 218 -19.88 -23.32 12.45
CA PRO A 218 -20.97 -23.76 13.30
C PRO A 218 -20.62 -23.34 14.71
N ALA A 219 -21.57 -22.70 15.40
CA ALA A 219 -21.39 -22.23 16.76
C ALA A 219 -20.81 -23.41 17.57
N ALA A 220 -19.70 -23.15 18.25
CA ALA A 220 -19.14 -24.14 19.16
C ALA A 220 -20.26 -24.58 20.11
N PRO A 221 -20.41 -25.89 20.37
CA PRO A 221 -21.42 -26.36 21.29
C PRO A 221 -21.22 -25.64 22.63
N PRO A 222 -22.29 -25.22 23.30
CA PRO A 222 -22.22 -24.51 24.57
C PRO A 222 -21.33 -25.33 25.51
N SER A 223 -20.25 -24.71 25.98
CA SER A 223 -19.41 -25.31 27.02
C SER A 223 -20.32 -25.59 28.22
N VAL A 224 -20.49 -26.86 28.52
CA VAL A 224 -21.16 -27.30 29.76
C VAL A 224 -20.30 -26.72 30.91
N SER A 225 -20.81 -25.66 31.53
CA SER A 225 -20.21 -25.11 32.74
C SER A 225 -20.34 -26.17 33.82
N ASN A 226 -19.27 -26.84 34.17
CA ASN A 226 -19.16 -27.64 35.38
C ASN A 226 -19.03 -26.71 36.58
N ASP A 227 -20.10 -25.95 36.86
CA ASP A 227 -20.30 -25.25 38.12
C ASP A 227 -20.97 -26.19 39.13
N SER A 228 -20.25 -27.21 39.52
CA SER A 228 -20.68 -28.03 40.66
C SER A 228 -19.46 -28.62 41.34
N ALA A 229 -18.69 -27.81 42.02
CA ALA A 229 -17.87 -28.24 43.17
C ALA A 229 -17.06 -27.05 43.69
N ALA A 230 -17.56 -26.29 44.60
CA ALA A 230 -16.74 -25.61 45.60
C ALA A 230 -17.67 -25.07 46.70
N GLY A 231 -17.96 -25.95 47.61
CA GLY A 231 -18.27 -25.53 48.99
C GLY A 231 -16.94 -25.54 49.77
N CYS A 232 -16.91 -24.65 50.72
CA CYS A 232 -16.04 -24.66 51.91
C CYS A 232 -14.53 -24.46 51.64
N ASP A 233 -14.03 -23.27 51.94
CA ASP A 233 -13.24 -23.13 53.20
C ASP A 233 -13.05 -21.64 53.52
N ALA A 234 -13.53 -21.32 54.71
CA ALA A 234 -13.41 -20.02 55.37
C ALA A 234 -12.06 -19.90 56.10
N GLN A 235 -11.71 -18.67 56.34
CA GLN A 235 -10.82 -18.19 57.41
C GLN A 235 -9.30 -18.50 57.31
N THR A 236 -8.53 -17.43 57.07
CA THR A 236 -7.69 -16.95 58.19
C THR A 236 -7.15 -15.54 57.89
N ARG A 237 -7.54 -14.61 58.72
CA ARG A 237 -6.96 -13.28 58.92
C ARG A 237 -5.50 -13.37 59.38
N SER A 238 -4.65 -12.53 58.89
CA SER A 238 -3.63 -11.91 59.73
C SER A 238 -3.16 -10.57 59.16
N PRO A 239 -3.15 -9.49 59.93
CA PRO A 239 -2.63 -8.18 59.52
C PRO A 239 -1.16 -8.13 59.92
N ARG A 240 -0.28 -7.63 59.06
CA ARG A 240 1.08 -7.19 59.43
C ARG A 240 1.44 -5.83 58.85
N HIS A 241 1.48 -4.91 59.83
CA HIS A 241 2.50 -3.86 60.05
C HIS A 241 3.17 -3.23 58.83
N GLN A 242 2.83 -1.96 58.67
CA GLN A 242 3.79 -0.92 58.24
C GLN A 242 4.73 -0.61 59.43
N PRO A 243 5.99 -0.26 59.19
CA PRO A 243 6.61 0.90 59.77
C PRO A 243 7.45 1.68 58.74
N PRO A 244 8.15 2.73 59.22
CA PRO A 244 7.81 4.14 58.98
C PRO A 244 8.52 4.74 57.75
#